data_1f5462a1df660e3e382300c89418d3ca
#
_entry.id   1f5462a1df660e3e382300c89418d3ca
#
_cell.length_a   1.000
_cell.length_b   1.000
_cell.length_c   1.000
_cell.angle_alpha   90.00
_cell.angle_beta   90.00
_cell.angle_gamma   90.00
#
_symmetry.space_group_name_H-M   'P 1'
#
loop_
_entity.id
_entity.type
_entity.pdbx_description
1 polymer ?
#
loop_
_entity_poly.entity_id
_entity_poly.type
_entity_poly.pdbx_seq_one_letter_code
_entity_poly.pdbx_strand_id
1 'polypeptide(L)'
;AEFIDNPIGTACGFAINIGKTRFFFTPGVPREMRRMIDEQIIPRLLEMSGLKVVNRLKRFHSFGVGESRADEMLNGVEALSKDGSLKLGFQAHYPQLETKLAAQATTGAELDKKLAPAIKMIRETLGTFIVAEDDQTLEKVVLDSLASKKATLATAEMFTSGAIAARLNPQPGTADPIIYNIVARNLNHLCDVVSMPPEIQRDTLNLDTAKAISSRLKEQSGATFSLAVLIELDDGSDKIELGGSINIGISGPEETVGRHARMLGGHDWIRLGAIELALDTLRRYLNNLQIDELIDFEKR
;
A
#
# COMPACT_ATOMS: atom_id res chain seq x y z
N ALA A 1 -1.32 14.32 42.69
CA ALA A 1 -0.93 13.79 41.36
C ALA A 1 -0.49 12.34 41.53
N GLU A 2 -0.81 11.51 40.56
CA GLU A 2 -0.42 10.10 40.47
C GLU A 2 0.65 9.97 39.41
N PHE A 3 1.70 9.23 39.72
CA PHE A 3 2.81 8.99 38.81
C PHE A 3 2.42 8.01 37.69
N ILE A 4 2.84 8.29 36.45
CA ILE A 4 2.71 7.40 35.29
C ILE A 4 4.12 7.10 34.79
N ASP A 5 4.51 5.84 34.87
CA ASP A 5 5.83 5.38 34.47
C ASP A 5 6.04 5.51 32.94
N ASN A 6 7.27 5.89 32.59
CA ASN A 6 7.73 5.94 31.19
C ASN A 6 8.87 4.91 31.00
N PRO A 7 8.58 3.71 30.52
CA PRO A 7 9.55 2.61 30.48
C PRO A 7 10.67 2.79 29.46
N ILE A 8 10.60 3.79 28.57
CA ILE A 8 11.58 4.00 27.49
C ILE A 8 12.16 5.42 27.43
N GLY A 9 11.73 6.31 28.33
CA GLY A 9 12.19 7.70 28.38
C GLY A 9 12.54 8.13 29.80
N THR A 10 13.17 9.31 29.94
CA THR A 10 13.58 9.87 31.22
C THR A 10 12.52 10.75 31.88
N ALA A 11 11.59 11.29 31.09
CA ALA A 11 10.50 12.12 31.58
C ALA A 11 9.28 11.25 31.88
N CYS A 12 8.80 11.29 33.13
CA CYS A 12 7.57 10.60 33.53
C CYS A 12 6.31 11.35 33.07
N GLY A 13 5.19 10.65 33.07
CA GLY A 13 3.86 11.25 33.01
C GLY A 13 3.28 11.38 34.42
N PHE A 14 2.13 12.04 34.49
CA PHE A 14 1.35 12.11 35.74
C PHE A 14 -0.15 12.28 35.43
N ALA A 15 -0.96 11.90 36.42
CA ALA A 15 -2.39 12.11 36.37
C ALA A 15 -2.88 12.91 37.58
N ILE A 16 -3.86 13.80 37.39
CA ILE A 16 -4.51 14.56 38.42
C ILE A 16 -6.03 14.59 38.23
N ASN A 17 -6.76 14.75 39.31
CA ASN A 17 -8.19 15.03 39.28
C ASN A 17 -8.42 16.52 39.49
N ILE A 18 -9.22 17.13 38.65
CA ILE A 18 -9.72 18.50 38.83
C ILE A 18 -11.25 18.40 38.82
N GLY A 19 -11.84 18.55 39.99
CA GLY A 19 -13.26 18.25 40.18
C GLY A 19 -13.55 16.76 39.88
N LYS A 20 -14.46 16.51 38.95
CA LYS A 20 -14.83 15.14 38.50
C LYS A 20 -14.04 14.66 37.28
N THR A 21 -13.15 15.48 36.73
CA THR A 21 -12.41 15.17 35.51
C THR A 21 -11.01 14.69 35.86
N ARG A 22 -10.61 13.57 35.25
CA ARG A 22 -9.25 13.03 35.32
C ARG A 22 -8.44 13.53 34.14
N PHE A 23 -7.29 14.12 34.39
CA PHE A 23 -6.32 14.58 33.39
C PHE A 23 -5.09 13.69 33.43
N PHE A 24 -4.60 13.33 32.25
CA PHE A 24 -3.35 12.59 32.06
C PHE A 24 -2.38 13.45 31.26
N PHE A 25 -1.14 13.50 31.69
CA PHE A 25 -0.06 14.26 31.07
C PHE A 25 1.07 13.30 30.71
N THR A 26 1.52 13.36 29.47
CA THR A 26 2.59 12.52 28.95
C THR A 26 3.68 13.37 28.30
N PRO A 27 4.94 12.88 28.20
CA PRO A 27 5.97 13.50 27.37
C PRO A 27 5.52 13.63 25.91
N GLY A 28 6.04 14.66 25.22
CA GLY A 28 5.68 14.96 23.82
C GLY A 28 6.32 14.04 22.77
N VAL A 29 7.23 13.13 23.15
CA VAL A 29 7.86 12.19 22.22
C VAL A 29 6.85 11.12 21.82
N PRO A 30 6.45 11.02 20.52
CA PRO A 30 5.34 10.16 20.09
C PRO A 30 5.49 8.68 20.47
N ARG A 31 6.70 8.14 20.41
CA ARG A 31 6.97 6.74 20.78
C ARG A 31 6.75 6.47 22.26
N GLU A 32 7.23 7.37 23.12
CA GLU A 32 7.06 7.30 24.55
C GLU A 32 5.57 7.45 24.93
N MET A 33 4.94 8.48 24.41
CA MET A 33 3.51 8.76 24.63
C MET A 33 2.63 7.55 24.25
N ARG A 34 2.82 6.95 23.08
CA ARG A 34 2.04 5.77 22.66
C ARG A 34 2.18 4.63 23.64
N ARG A 35 3.41 4.30 24.02
CA ARG A 35 3.66 3.20 24.97
C ARG A 35 3.06 3.47 26.34
N MET A 36 3.16 4.71 26.84
CA MET A 36 2.53 5.10 28.11
C MET A 36 1.00 5.04 28.03
N ILE A 37 0.40 5.44 26.90
CA ILE A 37 -1.05 5.29 26.69
C ILE A 37 -1.45 3.83 26.75
N ASP A 38 -0.79 2.97 26.00
CA ASP A 38 -1.15 1.55 25.90
C ASP A 38 -0.93 0.77 27.19
N GLU A 39 0.23 0.96 27.84
CA GLU A 39 0.63 0.15 29.00
C GLU A 39 0.17 0.73 30.35
N GLN A 40 -0.09 2.04 30.43
CA GLN A 40 -0.35 2.71 31.70
C GLN A 40 -1.72 3.40 31.77
N ILE A 41 -2.09 4.17 30.73
CA ILE A 41 -3.29 5.02 30.77
C ILE A 41 -4.55 4.21 30.44
N ILE A 42 -4.55 3.45 29.36
CA ILE A 42 -5.72 2.64 28.96
C ILE A 42 -6.13 1.64 30.05
N PRO A 43 -5.24 0.85 30.67
CA PRO A 43 -5.61 -0.04 31.75
C PRO A 43 -6.27 0.67 32.93
N ARG A 44 -5.73 1.84 33.35
CA ARG A 44 -6.32 2.65 34.42
C ARG A 44 -7.70 3.21 34.06
N LEU A 45 -7.88 3.65 32.82
CA LEU A 45 -9.18 4.12 32.32
C LEU A 45 -10.22 3.00 32.32
N LEU A 46 -9.85 1.79 31.91
CA LEU A 46 -10.73 0.62 31.91
C LEU A 46 -11.14 0.25 33.33
N GLU A 47 -10.19 0.24 34.28
CA GLU A 47 -10.45 0.00 35.69
C GLU A 47 -11.38 1.05 36.30
N MET A 48 -11.10 2.34 36.04
CA MET A 48 -11.90 3.46 36.55
C MET A 48 -13.33 3.49 35.96
N SER A 49 -13.48 3.14 34.67
CA SER A 49 -14.77 3.22 34.02
C SER A 49 -15.68 2.04 34.33
N GLY A 50 -15.14 0.93 34.81
CA GLY A 50 -15.87 -0.33 35.00
C GLY A 50 -16.44 -0.91 33.70
N LEU A 51 -16.10 -0.30 32.55
CA LEU A 51 -16.58 -0.72 31.24
C LEU A 51 -15.81 -1.96 30.80
N LYS A 52 -16.53 -3.05 30.57
CA LYS A 52 -16.01 -4.24 29.90
C LYS A 52 -16.31 -4.13 28.40
N VAL A 53 -15.63 -3.20 27.72
CA VAL A 53 -15.80 -3.03 26.27
C VAL A 53 -14.50 -3.45 25.58
N VAL A 54 -14.63 -4.35 24.62
CA VAL A 54 -13.54 -4.74 23.73
C VAL A 54 -13.73 -4.01 22.41
N ASN A 55 -12.70 -3.32 21.98
CA ASN A 55 -12.67 -2.63 20.70
C ASN A 55 -11.73 -3.37 19.76
N ARG A 56 -12.07 -3.41 18.49
CA ARG A 56 -11.17 -3.87 17.44
C ARG A 56 -11.27 -2.95 16.22
N LEU A 57 -10.12 -2.67 15.63
CA LEU A 57 -9.99 -1.95 14.39
C LEU A 57 -9.43 -2.89 13.33
N LYS A 58 -10.17 -3.09 12.25
CA LYS A 58 -9.72 -3.79 11.05
C LYS A 58 -9.44 -2.75 9.97
N ARG A 59 -8.28 -2.85 9.31
CA ARG A 59 -7.86 -1.93 8.25
C ARG A 59 -7.81 -2.67 6.92
N PHE A 60 -8.21 -1.98 5.86
CA PHE A 60 -8.06 -2.42 4.47
C PHE A 60 -7.33 -1.32 3.71
N HIS A 61 -6.20 -1.65 3.14
CA HIS A 61 -5.44 -0.76 2.28
C HIS A 61 -5.86 -1.02 0.84
N SER A 62 -6.36 0.01 0.17
CA SER A 62 -6.89 -0.09 -1.19
C SER A 62 -6.12 0.84 -2.12
N PHE A 63 -5.92 0.40 -3.37
CA PHE A 63 -5.38 1.21 -4.44
C PHE A 63 -6.32 1.20 -5.63
N GLY A 64 -6.48 2.35 -6.29
CA GLY A 64 -7.30 2.46 -7.48
C GLY A 64 -8.77 2.82 -7.23
N VAL A 65 -9.17 3.02 -5.99
CA VAL A 65 -10.49 3.50 -5.61
C VAL A 65 -10.35 4.77 -4.75
N GLY A 66 -11.10 5.82 -5.09
CA GLY A 66 -11.15 7.06 -4.33
C GLY A 66 -12.10 6.95 -3.12
N GLU A 67 -11.91 7.84 -2.14
CA GLU A 67 -12.69 7.83 -0.88
C GLU A 67 -14.20 7.91 -1.12
N SER A 68 -14.67 8.85 -1.96
CA SER A 68 -16.09 9.03 -2.23
C SER A 68 -16.73 7.79 -2.87
N ARG A 69 -16.02 7.13 -3.80
CA ARG A 69 -16.49 5.90 -4.42
C ARG A 69 -16.49 4.73 -3.43
N ALA A 70 -15.44 4.62 -2.61
CA ALA A 70 -15.37 3.57 -1.58
C ALA A 70 -16.50 3.73 -0.54
N ASP A 71 -16.80 4.95 -0.11
CA ASP A 71 -17.91 5.24 0.81
C ASP A 71 -19.27 4.86 0.19
N GLU A 72 -19.51 5.22 -1.07
CA GLU A 72 -20.72 4.81 -1.80
C GLU A 72 -20.82 3.29 -1.92
N MET A 73 -19.75 2.60 -2.32
CA MET A 73 -19.70 1.15 -2.48
C MET A 73 -19.97 0.42 -1.15
N LEU A 74 -19.48 0.94 -0.04
CA LEU A 74 -19.58 0.35 1.29
C LEU A 74 -20.80 0.82 2.07
N ASN A 75 -21.69 1.58 1.43
CA ASN A 75 -22.95 1.97 2.03
C ASN A 75 -23.74 0.73 2.49
N GLY A 76 -24.10 0.70 3.77
CA GLY A 76 -24.80 -0.43 4.38
C GLY A 76 -23.93 -1.32 5.26
N VAL A 77 -22.58 -1.20 5.25
CA VAL A 77 -21.72 -1.98 6.16
C VAL A 77 -22.05 -1.67 7.63
N GLU A 78 -22.21 -0.40 7.99
CA GLU A 78 -22.59 -0.01 9.36
C GLU A 78 -23.98 -0.52 9.77
N ALA A 79 -24.90 -0.67 8.81
CA ALA A 79 -26.25 -1.16 9.05
C ALA A 79 -26.30 -2.66 9.42
N LEU A 80 -25.20 -3.41 9.24
CA LEU A 80 -25.07 -4.79 9.72
C LEU A 80 -25.11 -4.88 11.23
N SER A 81 -24.89 -3.78 11.95
CA SER A 81 -25.01 -3.69 13.40
C SER A 81 -26.10 -2.69 13.78
N LYS A 82 -27.25 -3.21 14.23
CA LYS A 82 -28.42 -2.41 14.62
C LYS A 82 -28.16 -1.51 15.84
N ASP A 83 -27.20 -1.84 16.66
CA ASP A 83 -26.81 -1.10 17.88
C ASP A 83 -25.77 0.00 17.61
N GLY A 84 -25.38 0.21 16.35
CA GLY A 84 -24.39 1.22 15.96
C GLY A 84 -22.98 0.91 16.43
N SER A 85 -22.69 -0.32 16.83
CA SER A 85 -21.37 -0.75 17.31
C SER A 85 -20.34 -0.98 16.20
N LEU A 86 -20.75 -0.95 14.91
CA LEU A 86 -19.85 -0.92 13.75
C LEU A 86 -19.73 0.50 13.23
N LYS A 87 -18.50 0.92 12.96
CA LYS A 87 -18.19 2.21 12.36
C LYS A 87 -17.18 2.06 11.24
N LEU A 88 -17.47 2.69 10.10
CA LEU A 88 -16.56 2.88 9.00
C LEU A 88 -15.89 4.25 9.08
N GLY A 89 -14.65 4.31 8.66
CA GLY A 89 -13.91 5.53 8.45
C GLY A 89 -12.94 5.36 7.30
N PHE A 90 -12.59 6.46 6.67
CA PHE A 90 -11.65 6.48 5.55
C PHE A 90 -10.52 7.43 5.84
N GLN A 91 -9.34 7.11 5.34
CA GLN A 91 -8.17 7.97 5.41
C GLN A 91 -7.38 7.86 4.11
N ALA A 92 -7.40 8.92 3.33
CA ALA A 92 -6.63 8.97 2.10
C ALA A 92 -5.15 9.25 2.41
N HIS A 93 -4.29 8.40 1.93
CA HIS A 93 -2.83 8.55 1.90
C HIS A 93 -2.37 8.28 0.47
N TYR A 94 -2.51 9.29 -0.40
CA TYR A 94 -2.19 9.07 -1.81
C TYR A 94 -0.85 8.34 -1.98
N PRO A 95 -0.82 7.27 -2.80
CA PRO A 95 -1.87 6.81 -3.72
C PRO A 95 -2.86 5.79 -3.13
N GLN A 96 -2.79 5.44 -1.86
CA GLN A 96 -3.67 4.48 -1.20
C GLN A 96 -4.81 5.14 -0.42
N LEU A 97 -5.88 4.37 -0.24
CA LEU A 97 -6.98 4.65 0.67
C LEU A 97 -7.00 3.59 1.77
N GLU A 98 -6.96 4.02 3.02
CA GLU A 98 -7.19 3.15 4.18
C GLU A 98 -8.68 3.20 4.57
N THR A 99 -9.36 2.06 4.48
CA THR A 99 -10.70 1.87 5.02
C THR A 99 -10.60 1.24 6.40
N LYS A 100 -11.19 1.89 7.40
CA LYS A 100 -11.14 1.51 8.82
C LYS A 100 -12.50 0.98 9.25
N LEU A 101 -12.58 -0.27 9.65
CA LEU A 101 -13.76 -0.86 10.27
C LEU A 101 -13.52 -1.01 11.76
N ALA A 102 -14.14 -0.14 12.56
CA ALA A 102 -14.11 -0.21 14.01
C ALA A 102 -15.35 -0.95 14.54
N ALA A 103 -15.16 -1.81 15.52
CA ALA A 103 -16.24 -2.52 16.19
C ALA A 103 -16.04 -2.53 17.69
N GLN A 104 -17.18 -2.54 18.42
CA GLN A 104 -17.24 -2.61 19.88
C GLN A 104 -18.15 -3.75 20.33
N ALA A 105 -17.74 -4.46 21.38
CA ALA A 105 -18.54 -5.51 21.99
C ALA A 105 -18.14 -5.70 23.48
N THR A 106 -18.90 -6.50 24.22
CA THR A 106 -18.59 -6.84 25.61
C THR A 106 -17.58 -7.99 25.72
N THR A 107 -17.45 -8.80 24.69
CA THR A 107 -16.52 -9.93 24.62
C THR A 107 -15.85 -10.04 23.24
N GLY A 108 -14.68 -10.69 23.19
CA GLY A 108 -13.98 -10.96 21.92
C GLY A 108 -14.80 -11.82 20.96
N ALA A 109 -15.50 -12.82 21.47
CA ALA A 109 -16.36 -13.71 20.66
C ALA A 109 -17.54 -12.96 20.03
N GLU A 110 -18.16 -12.04 20.77
CA GLU A 110 -19.20 -11.16 20.23
C GLU A 110 -18.65 -10.23 19.16
N LEU A 111 -17.45 -9.71 19.38
CA LEU A 111 -16.76 -8.84 18.45
C LEU A 111 -16.44 -9.55 17.11
N ASP A 112 -15.93 -10.78 17.17
CA ASP A 112 -15.67 -11.61 15.99
C ASP A 112 -16.96 -11.87 15.20
N LYS A 113 -18.05 -12.16 15.90
CA LYS A 113 -19.37 -12.40 15.29
C LYS A 113 -19.92 -11.15 14.58
N LYS A 114 -19.69 -9.96 15.14
CA LYS A 114 -20.08 -8.68 14.52
C LYS A 114 -19.20 -8.32 13.32
N LEU A 115 -17.89 -8.51 13.44
CA LEU A 115 -16.94 -8.15 12.40
C LEU A 115 -16.99 -9.06 11.17
N ALA A 116 -17.21 -10.36 11.34
CA ALA A 116 -17.13 -11.32 10.25
C ALA A 116 -18.01 -10.96 9.03
N PRO A 117 -19.31 -10.64 9.16
CA PRO A 117 -20.15 -10.26 8.03
C PRO A 117 -19.72 -8.92 7.40
N ALA A 118 -19.26 -7.96 8.20
CA ALA A 118 -18.81 -6.67 7.70
C ALA A 118 -17.48 -6.80 6.92
N ILE A 119 -16.52 -7.57 7.45
CA ILE A 119 -15.26 -7.88 6.76
C ILE A 119 -15.55 -8.58 5.42
N LYS A 120 -16.45 -9.56 5.42
CA LYS A 120 -16.84 -10.27 4.21
C LYS A 120 -17.42 -9.31 3.18
N MET A 121 -18.37 -8.47 3.58
CA MET A 121 -18.98 -7.48 2.69
C MET A 121 -17.92 -6.51 2.11
N ILE A 122 -16.99 -5.99 2.92
CA ILE A 122 -15.94 -5.10 2.45
C ILE A 122 -15.04 -5.80 1.43
N ARG A 123 -14.62 -7.05 1.71
CA ARG A 123 -13.79 -7.82 0.79
C ARG A 123 -14.48 -8.12 -0.54
N GLU A 124 -15.75 -8.48 -0.51
CA GLU A 124 -16.52 -8.75 -1.72
C GLU A 124 -16.78 -7.49 -2.54
N THR A 125 -16.99 -6.36 -1.87
CA THR A 125 -17.31 -5.08 -2.52
C THR A 125 -16.09 -4.38 -3.09
N LEU A 126 -15.01 -4.25 -2.33
CA LEU A 126 -13.77 -3.63 -2.81
C LEU A 126 -12.91 -4.60 -3.65
N GLY A 127 -13.07 -5.90 -3.46
CA GLY A 127 -12.46 -6.93 -4.29
C GLY A 127 -10.96 -6.74 -4.49
N THR A 128 -10.56 -6.68 -5.76
CA THR A 128 -9.17 -6.57 -6.19
C THR A 128 -8.51 -5.23 -5.88
N PHE A 129 -9.27 -4.18 -5.53
CA PHE A 129 -8.73 -2.91 -5.06
C PHE A 129 -8.03 -3.05 -3.70
N ILE A 130 -8.39 -4.04 -2.88
CA ILE A 130 -7.67 -4.29 -1.62
C ILE A 130 -6.29 -4.85 -1.95
N VAL A 131 -5.26 -4.11 -1.56
CA VAL A 131 -3.85 -4.47 -1.78
C VAL A 131 -3.19 -5.08 -0.56
N ALA A 132 -3.67 -4.74 0.65
CA ALA A 132 -3.20 -5.27 1.91
C ALA A 132 -4.24 -5.10 3.02
N GLU A 133 -4.07 -5.78 4.15
CA GLU A 133 -4.93 -5.66 5.32
C GLU A 133 -4.10 -5.49 6.60
N ASP A 134 -4.63 -4.75 7.58
CA ASP A 134 -4.04 -4.48 8.90
C ASP A 134 -2.63 -3.88 8.79
N ASP A 135 -1.63 -4.57 9.33
CA ASP A 135 -0.23 -4.12 9.32
C ASP A 135 0.56 -4.61 8.09
N GLN A 136 -0.11 -5.28 7.14
CA GLN A 136 0.53 -5.65 5.89
C GLN A 136 0.65 -4.44 4.96
N THR A 137 1.63 -4.49 4.06
CA THR A 137 1.82 -3.52 2.98
C THR A 137 1.75 -4.21 1.62
N LEU A 138 1.53 -3.44 0.55
CA LEU A 138 1.53 -3.96 -0.81
C LEU A 138 2.85 -4.68 -1.14
N GLU A 139 3.99 -4.11 -0.71
CA GLU A 139 5.31 -4.72 -0.89
C GLU A 139 5.40 -6.09 -0.23
N LYS A 140 4.91 -6.18 1.00
CA LYS A 140 4.88 -7.46 1.74
C LYS A 140 4.06 -8.51 1.02
N VAL A 141 2.91 -8.13 0.47
CA VAL A 141 2.05 -9.04 -0.32
C VAL A 141 2.76 -9.50 -1.59
N VAL A 142 3.49 -8.62 -2.29
CA VAL A 142 4.31 -8.97 -3.46
C VAL A 142 5.43 -9.93 -3.06
N LEU A 143 6.20 -9.61 -2.02
CA LEU A 143 7.31 -10.44 -1.55
C LEU A 143 6.83 -11.83 -1.08
N ASP A 144 5.71 -11.90 -0.36
CA ASP A 144 5.11 -13.17 0.06
C ASP A 144 4.63 -14.00 -1.13
N SER A 145 4.08 -13.35 -2.17
CA SER A 145 3.68 -14.02 -3.41
C SER A 145 4.87 -14.62 -4.15
N LEU A 146 5.99 -13.89 -4.23
CA LEU A 146 7.24 -14.39 -4.81
C LEU A 146 7.80 -15.56 -3.99
N ALA A 147 7.85 -15.43 -2.67
CA ALA A 147 8.35 -16.45 -1.77
C ALA A 147 7.53 -17.76 -1.85
N SER A 148 6.20 -17.65 -1.89
CA SER A 148 5.30 -18.81 -2.02
C SER A 148 5.53 -19.60 -3.31
N LYS A 149 5.92 -18.91 -4.39
CA LYS A 149 6.26 -19.47 -5.70
C LYS A 149 7.74 -19.91 -5.79
N LYS A 150 8.56 -19.64 -4.77
CA LYS A 150 10.02 -19.79 -4.81
C LYS A 150 10.64 -19.08 -6.01
N ALA A 151 10.10 -17.92 -6.32
CA ALA A 151 10.41 -17.15 -7.52
C ALA A 151 11.31 -15.95 -7.19
N THR A 152 12.09 -15.54 -8.18
CA THR A 152 12.95 -14.36 -8.13
C THR A 152 12.42 -13.28 -9.06
N LEU A 153 12.77 -12.02 -8.78
CA LEU A 153 12.35 -10.85 -9.53
C LEU A 153 13.57 -10.00 -9.93
N ALA A 154 13.53 -9.50 -11.17
CA ALA A 154 14.40 -8.43 -11.63
C ALA A 154 13.56 -7.19 -11.96
N THR A 155 14.05 -5.98 -11.67
CA THR A 155 13.35 -4.73 -11.96
C THR A 155 14.17 -3.79 -12.84
N ALA A 156 13.49 -3.09 -13.74
CA ALA A 156 14.05 -1.98 -14.49
C ALA A 156 13.11 -0.78 -14.37
N GLU A 157 13.61 0.31 -13.88
CA GLU A 157 12.81 1.49 -13.60
C GLU A 157 13.45 2.77 -14.14
N MET A 158 12.59 3.61 -14.71
CA MET A 158 12.94 4.92 -15.20
C MET A 158 11.96 5.96 -14.64
N PHE A 159 12.47 7.13 -14.22
CA PHE A 159 11.76 8.21 -13.53
C PHE A 159 11.44 7.96 -12.05
N THR A 160 11.17 6.74 -11.63
CA THR A 160 10.91 6.37 -10.22
C THR A 160 12.16 6.42 -9.33
N SER A 161 13.33 6.54 -9.93
CA SER A 161 14.62 6.79 -9.26
C SER A 161 15.02 5.71 -8.23
N GLY A 162 14.66 4.46 -8.47
CA GLY A 162 14.98 3.34 -7.58
C GLY A 162 13.95 3.12 -6.47
N ALA A 163 12.82 3.81 -6.51
CA ALA A 163 11.82 3.72 -5.46
C ALA A 163 11.08 2.37 -5.44
N ILE A 164 10.91 1.72 -6.60
CA ILE A 164 10.32 0.37 -6.67
C ILE A 164 11.26 -0.64 -6.00
N ALA A 165 12.55 -0.63 -6.36
CA ALA A 165 13.55 -1.47 -5.74
C ALA A 165 13.68 -1.21 -4.23
N ALA A 166 13.66 0.06 -3.81
CA ALA A 166 13.72 0.44 -2.40
C ALA A 166 12.51 -0.07 -1.59
N ARG A 167 11.31 -0.01 -2.16
CA ARG A 167 10.09 -0.51 -1.52
C ARG A 167 10.06 -2.04 -1.41
N LEU A 168 10.64 -2.75 -2.36
CA LEU A 168 10.73 -4.21 -2.36
C LEU A 168 11.89 -4.75 -1.51
N ASN A 169 12.49 -3.93 -0.66
CA ASN A 169 13.57 -4.36 0.23
C ASN A 169 13.02 -5.31 1.32
N PRO A 170 13.49 -6.55 1.38
CA PRO A 170 12.96 -7.53 2.32
C PRO A 170 13.34 -7.19 3.77
N GLN A 171 12.59 -7.74 4.71
CA GLN A 171 12.92 -7.62 6.13
C GLN A 171 14.24 -8.35 6.45
N PRO A 172 15.06 -7.83 7.38
CA PRO A 172 16.28 -8.51 7.80
C PRO A 172 16.01 -9.96 8.22
N GLY A 173 16.83 -10.89 7.72
CA GLY A 173 16.71 -12.32 8.02
C GLY A 173 15.73 -13.11 7.14
N THR A 174 15.06 -12.48 6.18
CA THR A 174 14.29 -13.16 5.14
C THR A 174 15.10 -13.31 3.87
N ALA A 175 14.77 -14.32 3.06
CA ALA A 175 15.38 -14.47 1.74
C ALA A 175 14.99 -13.29 0.84
N ASP A 176 15.96 -12.74 0.13
CA ASP A 176 15.72 -11.68 -0.84
C ASP A 176 15.38 -12.29 -2.22
N PRO A 177 14.16 -12.15 -2.70
CA PRO A 177 13.80 -12.61 -4.04
C PRO A 177 14.25 -11.65 -5.15
N ILE A 178 14.71 -10.45 -4.81
CA ILE A 178 15.10 -9.44 -5.78
C ILE A 178 16.58 -9.64 -6.15
N ILE A 179 16.82 -10.17 -7.33
CA ILE A 179 18.19 -10.56 -7.74
C ILE A 179 18.89 -9.55 -8.64
N TYR A 180 18.13 -8.62 -9.23
CA TYR A 180 18.71 -7.64 -10.15
C TYR A 180 17.83 -6.39 -10.25
N ASN A 181 18.45 -5.21 -10.18
CA ASN A 181 17.75 -3.94 -10.30
C ASN A 181 18.51 -3.01 -11.23
N ILE A 182 17.80 -2.37 -12.17
CA ILE A 182 18.31 -1.32 -13.05
C ILE A 182 17.55 -0.04 -12.76
N VAL A 183 18.26 1.04 -12.49
CA VAL A 183 17.73 2.40 -12.39
C VAL A 183 18.35 3.25 -13.48
N ALA A 184 17.57 3.62 -14.48
CA ALA A 184 18.04 4.38 -15.62
C ALA A 184 17.45 5.80 -15.65
N ARG A 185 18.23 6.76 -16.17
CA ARG A 185 17.79 8.15 -16.35
C ARG A 185 17.10 8.40 -17.69
N ASN A 186 17.37 7.56 -18.68
CA ASN A 186 16.82 7.67 -20.02
C ASN A 186 16.71 6.28 -20.67
N LEU A 187 15.90 6.21 -21.71
CA LEU A 187 15.59 4.98 -22.41
C LEU A 187 16.82 4.37 -23.12
N ASN A 188 17.66 5.20 -23.73
CA ASN A 188 18.84 4.71 -24.44
C ASN A 188 19.78 3.95 -23.51
N HIS A 189 20.07 4.51 -22.34
CA HIS A 189 20.89 3.86 -21.32
C HIS A 189 20.24 2.55 -20.86
N LEU A 190 18.93 2.54 -20.61
CA LEU A 190 18.22 1.32 -20.21
C LEU A 190 18.31 0.24 -21.28
N CYS A 191 18.09 0.62 -22.56
CA CYS A 191 18.19 -0.30 -23.69
C CYS A 191 19.60 -0.89 -23.83
N ASP A 192 20.64 -0.08 -23.62
CA ASP A 192 22.03 -0.55 -23.68
C ASP A 192 22.32 -1.56 -22.58
N VAL A 193 21.89 -1.28 -21.33
CA VAL A 193 22.11 -2.17 -20.17
C VAL A 193 21.42 -3.52 -20.37
N VAL A 194 20.19 -3.56 -20.93
CA VAL A 194 19.49 -4.82 -21.19
C VAL A 194 19.83 -5.42 -22.56
N SER A 195 20.80 -4.87 -23.27
CA SER A 195 21.25 -5.34 -24.60
C SER A 195 20.08 -5.46 -25.60
N MET A 196 19.28 -4.40 -25.69
CA MET A 196 18.17 -4.37 -26.64
C MET A 196 18.67 -4.44 -28.08
N PRO A 197 18.02 -5.24 -28.94
CA PRO A 197 18.34 -5.29 -30.36
C PRO A 197 18.21 -3.90 -30.99
N PRO A 198 19.08 -3.56 -31.97
CA PRO A 198 19.06 -2.25 -32.62
C PRO A 198 17.80 -1.97 -33.44
N GLU A 199 17.05 -3.01 -33.81
CA GLU A 199 15.79 -2.91 -34.57
C GLU A 199 14.64 -2.38 -33.73
N ILE A 200 14.75 -2.42 -32.40
CA ILE A 200 13.73 -1.88 -31.51
C ILE A 200 13.95 -0.37 -31.36
N GLN A 201 12.88 0.36 -31.64
CA GLN A 201 12.87 1.82 -31.55
C GLN A 201 13.21 2.27 -30.13
N ARG A 202 14.33 2.98 -29.97
CA ARG A 202 14.88 3.38 -28.68
C ARG A 202 14.49 4.79 -28.23
N ASP A 203 13.55 5.41 -28.93
CA ASP A 203 13.08 6.78 -28.72
C ASP A 203 11.62 6.86 -28.27
N THR A 204 10.94 5.71 -28.17
CA THR A 204 9.52 5.67 -27.87
C THR A 204 9.24 4.97 -26.54
N LEU A 205 8.71 5.73 -25.59
CA LEU A 205 8.26 5.23 -24.29
C LEU A 205 6.83 4.71 -24.42
N ASN A 206 6.66 3.48 -24.86
CA ASN A 206 5.36 2.85 -25.03
C ASN A 206 5.29 1.47 -24.38
N LEU A 207 4.12 0.85 -24.43
CA LEU A 207 3.86 -0.44 -23.82
C LEU A 207 4.71 -1.57 -24.43
N ASP A 208 4.91 -1.57 -25.74
CA ASP A 208 5.69 -2.60 -26.40
C ASP A 208 7.18 -2.50 -26.03
N THR A 209 7.70 -1.30 -25.89
CA THR A 209 9.06 -1.07 -25.36
C THR A 209 9.19 -1.57 -23.92
N ALA A 210 8.20 -1.31 -23.04
CA ALA A 210 8.23 -1.80 -21.67
C ALA A 210 8.20 -3.35 -21.62
N LYS A 211 7.39 -3.99 -22.43
CA LYS A 211 7.34 -5.46 -22.57
C LYS A 211 8.65 -6.04 -23.09
N ALA A 212 9.25 -5.41 -24.10
CA ALA A 212 10.51 -5.86 -24.67
C ALA A 212 11.66 -5.74 -23.66
N ILE A 213 11.74 -4.61 -22.92
CA ILE A 213 12.73 -4.43 -21.85
C ILE A 213 12.54 -5.47 -20.75
N SER A 214 11.31 -5.70 -20.32
CA SER A 214 11.00 -6.72 -19.33
C SER A 214 11.46 -8.11 -19.77
N SER A 215 11.18 -8.51 -21.02
CA SER A 215 11.61 -9.80 -21.58
C SER A 215 13.13 -9.95 -21.58
N ARG A 216 13.84 -8.92 -22.07
CA ARG A 216 15.32 -8.93 -22.11
C ARG A 216 15.94 -8.95 -20.72
N LEU A 217 15.37 -8.17 -19.79
CA LEU A 217 15.80 -8.16 -18.40
C LEU A 217 15.69 -9.54 -17.74
N LYS A 218 14.57 -10.25 -17.98
CA LYS A 218 14.36 -11.61 -17.50
C LYS A 218 15.42 -12.56 -18.04
N GLU A 219 15.66 -12.53 -19.36
CA GLU A 219 16.68 -13.36 -20.01
C GLU A 219 18.08 -13.10 -19.45
N GLN A 220 18.45 -11.84 -19.31
CA GLN A 220 19.79 -11.41 -18.84
C GLN A 220 20.01 -11.75 -17.36
N SER A 221 19.03 -11.51 -16.50
CA SER A 221 19.17 -11.71 -15.06
C SER A 221 18.99 -13.17 -14.62
N GLY A 222 18.32 -13.99 -15.43
CA GLY A 222 17.90 -15.32 -15.04
C GLY A 222 16.79 -15.33 -13.98
N ALA A 223 16.13 -14.20 -13.74
CA ALA A 223 15.02 -14.10 -12.79
C ALA A 223 13.79 -14.88 -13.29
N THR A 224 12.98 -15.38 -12.36
CA THR A 224 11.71 -16.03 -12.69
C THR A 224 10.74 -15.03 -13.31
N PHE A 225 10.69 -13.82 -12.74
CA PHE A 225 9.88 -12.70 -13.22
C PHE A 225 10.74 -11.46 -13.41
N SER A 226 10.28 -10.57 -14.28
CA SER A 226 10.86 -9.24 -14.42
C SER A 226 9.77 -8.19 -14.53
N LEU A 227 10.05 -6.99 -14.06
CA LEU A 227 9.19 -5.81 -14.09
C LEU A 227 9.97 -4.65 -14.73
N ALA A 228 9.43 -4.07 -15.79
CA ALA A 228 9.94 -2.85 -16.40
C ALA A 228 8.90 -1.73 -16.29
N VAL A 229 9.31 -0.54 -15.85
CA VAL A 229 8.44 0.63 -15.66
C VAL A 229 9.04 1.83 -16.38
N LEU A 230 8.31 2.28 -17.43
CA LEU A 230 8.68 3.42 -18.24
C LEU A 230 7.62 4.51 -18.07
N ILE A 231 8.06 5.72 -17.78
CA ILE A 231 7.18 6.86 -17.57
C ILE A 231 7.60 7.97 -18.51
N GLU A 232 6.62 8.49 -19.26
CA GLU A 232 6.74 9.65 -20.12
C GLU A 232 5.88 10.76 -19.53
N LEU A 233 6.53 11.87 -19.18
CA LEU A 233 5.84 13.05 -18.68
C LEU A 233 5.42 13.96 -19.82
N ASP A 234 4.32 14.69 -19.65
CA ASP A 234 3.91 15.71 -20.59
C ASP A 234 4.91 16.86 -20.60
N ASP A 235 5.18 17.39 -21.81
CA ASP A 235 6.01 18.56 -21.97
C ASP A 235 5.32 19.84 -21.42
N GLY A 236 6.10 20.68 -20.74
CA GLY A 236 5.65 22.00 -20.29
C GLY A 236 5.93 22.27 -18.81
N SER A 237 5.39 23.39 -18.31
CA SER A 237 5.48 23.71 -16.89
C SER A 237 4.58 22.79 -16.09
N ASP A 238 5.06 22.33 -14.93
CA ASP A 238 4.30 21.48 -14.04
C ASP A 238 2.97 22.12 -13.62
N LYS A 239 1.86 21.63 -14.18
CA LYS A 239 0.48 22.11 -13.94
C LYS A 239 -0.40 20.92 -13.60
N ILE A 240 -1.52 21.20 -12.94
CA ILE A 240 -2.52 20.18 -12.56
C ILE A 240 -3.11 19.44 -13.78
N GLU A 241 -3.13 20.10 -14.94
CA GLU A 241 -3.65 19.52 -16.19
C GLU A 241 -2.64 18.64 -16.94
N LEU A 242 -1.36 18.74 -16.56
CA LEU A 242 -0.32 17.88 -17.08
C LEU A 242 -0.34 16.53 -16.35
N GLY A 243 0.36 15.59 -16.92
CA GLY A 243 0.42 14.25 -16.36
C GLY A 243 1.55 13.44 -16.94
N GLY A 244 1.31 12.15 -17.03
CA GLY A 244 2.25 11.24 -17.63
C GLY A 244 1.61 9.93 -18.06
N SER A 245 2.22 9.32 -19.06
CA SER A 245 1.93 7.96 -19.51
C SER A 245 2.84 6.98 -18.79
N ILE A 246 2.26 5.95 -18.22
CA ILE A 246 2.95 4.91 -17.45
C ILE A 246 2.82 3.61 -18.23
N ASN A 247 3.95 3.03 -18.63
CA ASN A 247 4.02 1.78 -19.37
C ASN A 247 4.74 0.74 -18.51
N ILE A 248 4.05 -0.33 -18.20
CA ILE A 248 4.53 -1.41 -17.33
C ILE A 248 4.60 -2.69 -18.15
N GLY A 249 5.78 -3.31 -18.20
CA GLY A 249 5.99 -4.64 -18.76
C GLY A 249 6.33 -5.64 -17.67
N ILE A 250 5.70 -6.81 -17.70
CA ILE A 250 6.00 -7.92 -16.80
C ILE A 250 6.24 -9.16 -17.62
N SER A 251 7.38 -9.81 -17.45
CA SER A 251 7.68 -11.10 -18.09
C SER A 251 7.76 -12.20 -17.04
N GLY A 252 6.98 -13.24 -17.24
CA GLY A 252 6.96 -14.43 -16.43
C GLY A 252 7.48 -15.66 -17.16
N PRO A 253 7.32 -16.85 -16.57
CA PRO A 253 7.73 -18.11 -17.21
C PRO A 253 6.97 -18.42 -18.51
N GLU A 254 5.68 -18.06 -18.58
CA GLU A 254 4.79 -18.45 -19.67
C GLU A 254 4.59 -17.33 -20.70
N GLU A 255 4.49 -16.08 -20.24
CA GLU A 255 4.12 -14.96 -21.10
C GLU A 255 4.77 -13.65 -20.66
N THR A 256 4.69 -12.67 -21.56
CA THR A 256 4.99 -11.26 -21.28
C THR A 256 3.72 -10.44 -21.44
N VAL A 257 3.30 -9.80 -20.36
CA VAL A 257 2.11 -8.94 -20.32
C VAL A 257 2.50 -7.49 -20.11
N GLY A 258 1.55 -6.58 -20.25
CA GLY A 258 1.80 -5.18 -19.97
C GLY A 258 0.54 -4.41 -19.64
N ARG A 259 0.73 -3.28 -18.95
CA ARG A 259 -0.30 -2.30 -18.63
C ARG A 259 0.15 -0.92 -19.04
N HIS A 260 -0.74 -0.21 -19.72
CA HIS A 260 -0.62 1.22 -19.99
C HIS A 260 -1.65 1.96 -19.13
N ALA A 261 -1.24 3.07 -18.54
CA ALA A 261 -2.12 3.97 -17.82
C ALA A 261 -1.69 5.42 -18.07
N ARG A 262 -2.66 6.33 -18.07
CA ARG A 262 -2.40 7.77 -18.08
C ARG A 262 -2.93 8.39 -16.80
N MET A 263 -2.06 9.08 -16.07
CA MET A 263 -2.43 9.80 -14.85
C MET A 263 -2.23 11.30 -15.04
N LEU A 264 -3.07 12.11 -14.37
CA LEU A 264 -2.93 13.56 -14.31
C LEU A 264 -2.35 14.00 -12.96
N GLY A 265 -1.63 15.11 -12.97
CA GLY A 265 -1.05 15.72 -11.77
C GLY A 265 0.41 16.11 -11.96
N GLY A 266 0.97 16.75 -10.95
CA GLY A 266 2.38 17.12 -10.95
C GLY A 266 3.35 15.91 -10.90
N HIS A 267 4.62 16.16 -11.18
CA HIS A 267 5.64 15.11 -11.33
C HIS A 267 5.74 14.17 -10.12
N ASP A 268 5.67 14.71 -8.91
CA ASP A 268 5.73 13.89 -7.69
C ASP A 268 4.48 13.00 -7.53
N TRP A 269 3.32 13.52 -7.92
CA TRP A 269 2.06 12.78 -7.92
C TRP A 269 2.11 11.61 -8.89
N ILE A 270 2.53 11.88 -10.14
CA ILE A 270 2.72 10.83 -11.16
C ILE A 270 3.72 9.79 -10.70
N ARG A 271 4.85 10.22 -10.09
CA ARG A 271 5.87 9.27 -9.59
C ARG A 271 5.32 8.33 -8.54
N LEU A 272 4.61 8.86 -7.52
CA LEU A 272 4.01 8.06 -6.45
C LEU A 272 2.95 7.11 -7.00
N GLY A 273 2.05 7.60 -7.85
CA GLY A 273 1.00 6.81 -8.48
C GLY A 273 1.58 5.69 -9.38
N ALA A 274 2.63 5.98 -10.14
CA ALA A 274 3.27 5.01 -11.01
C ALA A 274 3.98 3.88 -10.24
N ILE A 275 4.63 4.20 -9.12
CA ILE A 275 5.23 3.18 -8.25
C ILE A 275 4.16 2.24 -7.71
N GLU A 276 3.07 2.80 -7.22
CA GLU A 276 1.96 2.01 -6.69
C GLU A 276 1.30 1.15 -7.76
N LEU A 277 1.03 1.74 -8.94
CA LEU A 277 0.47 1.04 -10.07
C LEU A 277 1.35 -0.13 -10.53
N ALA A 278 2.67 0.08 -10.56
CA ALA A 278 3.61 -0.96 -10.96
C ALA A 278 3.62 -2.14 -9.96
N LEU A 279 3.63 -1.85 -8.67
CA LEU A 279 3.59 -2.87 -7.63
C LEU A 279 2.23 -3.59 -7.58
N ASP A 280 1.12 -2.87 -7.78
CA ASP A 280 -0.21 -3.49 -7.85
C ASP A 280 -0.37 -4.34 -9.11
N THR A 281 0.12 -3.87 -10.26
CA THR A 281 0.13 -4.67 -11.51
C THR A 281 0.93 -5.96 -11.32
N LEU A 282 2.09 -5.90 -10.68
CA LEU A 282 2.89 -7.08 -10.34
C LEU A 282 2.15 -8.01 -9.36
N ARG A 283 1.54 -7.46 -8.28
CA ARG A 283 0.71 -8.23 -7.34
C ARG A 283 -0.40 -8.97 -8.08
N ARG A 284 -1.12 -8.27 -8.96
CA ARG A 284 -2.21 -8.84 -9.76
C ARG A 284 -1.71 -9.98 -10.65
N TYR A 285 -0.63 -9.76 -11.38
CA TYR A 285 -0.03 -10.77 -12.23
C TYR A 285 0.40 -12.02 -11.44
N LEU A 286 1.10 -11.84 -10.33
CA LEU A 286 1.54 -12.95 -9.47
C LEU A 286 0.38 -13.76 -8.88
N ASN A 287 -0.79 -13.16 -8.72
CA ASN A 287 -1.97 -13.78 -8.14
C ASN A 287 -3.06 -14.13 -9.19
N ASN A 288 -2.74 -14.10 -10.48
CA ASN A 288 -3.65 -14.40 -11.59
C ASN A 288 -4.94 -13.53 -11.58
N LEU A 289 -4.79 -12.25 -11.21
CA LEU A 289 -5.85 -11.26 -11.26
C LEU A 289 -5.75 -10.43 -12.55
N GLN A 290 -6.83 -9.78 -12.94
CA GLN A 290 -6.85 -8.87 -14.06
C GLN A 290 -5.89 -7.69 -13.83
N ILE A 291 -4.89 -7.53 -14.73
CA ILE A 291 -3.83 -6.52 -14.56
C ILE A 291 -4.21 -5.13 -15.05
N ASP A 292 -5.18 -5.04 -15.94
CA ASP A 292 -5.64 -3.82 -16.63
C ASP A 292 -6.98 -3.28 -16.09
N GLU A 293 -7.35 -3.68 -14.88
CA GLU A 293 -8.51 -3.12 -14.21
C GLU A 293 -8.36 -1.60 -14.01
N LEU A 294 -9.36 -0.84 -14.47
CA LEU A 294 -9.33 0.61 -14.41
C LEU A 294 -9.38 1.13 -12.97
N ILE A 295 -8.55 2.10 -12.69
CA ILE A 295 -8.51 2.81 -11.41
C ILE A 295 -9.03 4.24 -11.56
N ASP A 296 -9.50 4.83 -10.45
CA ASP A 296 -10.11 6.18 -10.44
C ASP A 296 -9.12 7.30 -10.79
N PHE A 297 -7.81 7.00 -10.69
CA PHE A 297 -6.74 7.98 -10.98
C PHE A 297 -6.33 7.99 -12.46
N GLU A 298 -6.85 7.08 -13.28
CA GLU A 298 -6.57 7.03 -14.71
C GLU A 298 -7.49 7.97 -15.48
N LYS A 299 -6.89 8.75 -16.38
CA LYS A 299 -7.66 9.50 -17.37
C LYS A 299 -8.11 8.55 -18.48
N ARG A 300 -9.39 8.59 -18.78
CA ARG A 300 -9.98 7.93 -19.96
C ARG A 300 -9.77 8.74 -21.21
#